data_1c7ca73d3e2e22e5e47fc25a53ea3b7f
#
_entry.id   1c7ca73d3e2e22e5e47fc25a53ea3b7f
#
_cell.length_a   1.000
_cell.length_b   1.000
_cell.length_c   1.000
_cell.angle_alpha   90.00
_cell.angle_beta   90.00
_cell.angle_gamma   90.00
#
_symmetry.space_group_name_H-M   'P 1'
#
loop_
_entity.id
_entity.type
_entity.pdbx_description
1 polymer ?
#
loop_
_entity_poly.entity_id
_entity_poly.type
_entity_poly.pdbx_seq_one_letter_code
_entity_poly.pdbx_strand_id
1 'polypeptide(L)'
;MAVERQVEITGPDAYKFTQLLTPRDLSKLSIGQCKYVLITNNDGGILNDPVLLRLAENHFWLSLADSDVLLWAQGVAVNSGLNVNITEPDVSPLQLQGPTSAEIMIKLFGKDIKDLKYYLSLIHI
;
A
#
# COMPACT_ATOMS: atom_id res chain seq x y z
N MET A 1 -13.46 -11.97 8.40
CA MET A 1 -12.72 -12.23 7.14
C MET A 1 -12.28 -10.88 6.60
N ALA A 2 -10.97 -10.65 6.46
CA ALA A 2 -10.48 -9.42 5.86
C ALA A 2 -10.85 -9.42 4.37
N VAL A 3 -11.47 -8.34 3.89
CA VAL A 3 -11.86 -8.17 2.49
C VAL A 3 -10.65 -7.71 1.66
N GLU A 4 -9.70 -7.03 2.32
CA GLU A 4 -8.47 -6.54 1.70
C GLU A 4 -7.26 -7.24 2.33
N ARG A 5 -6.24 -7.44 1.51
CA ARG A 5 -4.93 -7.95 1.90
C ARG A 5 -3.86 -6.94 1.57
N GLN A 6 -2.77 -6.98 2.31
CA GLN A 6 -1.63 -6.10 2.06
C GLN A 6 -0.53 -6.91 1.39
N VAL A 7 0.11 -6.34 0.38
CA VAL A 7 1.42 -6.79 -0.09
C VAL A 7 2.45 -5.83 0.44
N GLU A 8 3.36 -6.34 1.24
CA GLU A 8 4.46 -5.58 1.84
C GLU A 8 5.72 -5.70 1.00
N ILE A 9 6.34 -4.57 0.71
CA ILE A 9 7.60 -4.47 -0.05
C ILE A 9 8.60 -3.72 0.82
N THR A 10 9.68 -4.40 1.22
CA THR A 10 10.75 -3.84 2.06
C THR A 10 12.12 -4.12 1.44
N GLY A 11 13.15 -3.42 1.90
CA GLY A 11 14.53 -3.63 1.48
C GLY A 11 15.15 -2.41 0.82
N PRO A 12 16.48 -2.43 0.61
CA PRO A 12 17.23 -1.28 0.11
C PRO A 12 16.72 -0.74 -1.24
N ASP A 13 16.19 -1.62 -2.09
CA ASP A 13 15.68 -1.27 -3.42
C ASP A 13 14.14 -1.22 -3.48
N ALA A 14 13.45 -1.19 -2.33
CA ALA A 14 11.98 -1.24 -2.29
C ALA A 14 11.32 -0.12 -3.11
N TYR A 15 11.86 1.11 -3.07
CA TYR A 15 11.34 2.21 -3.88
C TYR A 15 11.46 1.91 -5.39
N LYS A 16 12.64 1.49 -5.85
CA LYS A 16 12.86 1.17 -7.27
C LYS A 16 11.97 0.04 -7.74
N PHE A 17 11.83 -0.98 -6.90
CA PHE A 17 11.00 -2.13 -7.20
C PHE A 17 9.51 -1.74 -7.26
N THR A 18 9.02 -0.96 -6.29
CA THR A 18 7.62 -0.47 -6.29
C THR A 18 7.35 0.38 -7.53
N GLN A 19 8.29 1.24 -7.94
CA GLN A 19 8.17 2.01 -9.18
C GLN A 19 8.13 1.12 -10.44
N LEU A 20 8.81 -0.03 -10.43
CA LEU A 20 8.79 -0.99 -11.54
C LEU A 20 7.42 -1.63 -11.74
N LEU A 21 6.64 -1.82 -10.66
CA LEU A 21 5.33 -2.47 -10.72
C LEU A 21 4.22 -1.57 -11.28
N THR A 22 4.41 -0.26 -11.30
CA THR A 22 3.37 0.70 -11.69
C THR A 22 3.88 1.73 -12.69
N PRO A 23 3.07 2.10 -13.70
CA PRO A 23 3.39 3.20 -14.62
C PRO A 23 3.26 4.57 -13.96
N ARG A 24 2.68 4.66 -12.76
CA ARG A 24 2.50 5.93 -12.05
C ARG A 24 3.80 6.41 -11.44
N ASP A 25 4.17 7.66 -11.71
CA ASP A 25 5.34 8.31 -11.10
C ASP A 25 5.16 8.43 -9.57
N LEU A 26 6.09 7.81 -8.83
CA LEU A 26 6.14 7.80 -7.37
C LEU A 26 7.15 8.81 -6.79
N SER A 27 7.85 9.57 -7.62
CA SER A 27 8.93 10.49 -7.19
C SER A 27 8.47 11.52 -6.15
N LYS A 28 7.19 11.90 -6.18
CA LYS A 28 6.59 12.86 -5.24
C LYS A 28 5.79 12.21 -4.11
N LEU A 29 5.86 10.89 -3.96
CA LEU A 29 5.17 10.19 -2.88
C LEU A 29 6.00 10.31 -1.60
N SER A 30 5.52 11.08 -0.63
CA SER A 30 6.16 11.26 0.67
C SER A 30 5.82 10.11 1.64
N ILE A 31 6.65 9.92 2.66
CA ILE A 31 6.35 8.99 3.77
C ILE A 31 5.03 9.42 4.43
N GLY A 32 4.17 8.45 4.75
CA GLY A 32 2.84 8.68 5.30
C GLY A 32 1.78 9.02 4.25
N GLN A 33 2.14 9.12 2.98
CA GLN A 33 1.17 9.33 1.90
C GLN A 33 0.69 8.02 1.28
N CYS A 34 -0.57 8.05 0.83
CA CYS A 34 -1.17 7.02 0.02
C CYS A 34 -1.35 7.51 -1.42
N LYS A 35 -1.37 6.59 -2.37
CA LYS A 35 -1.62 6.90 -3.77
C LYS A 35 -2.32 5.72 -4.44
N TYR A 36 -3.40 5.99 -5.14
CA TYR A 36 -4.03 4.98 -6.01
C TYR A 36 -3.11 4.71 -7.20
N VAL A 37 -2.80 3.46 -7.45
CA VAL A 37 -1.91 3.04 -8.53
C VAL A 37 -2.51 1.89 -9.32
N LEU A 38 -2.00 1.66 -10.52
CA LEU A 38 -2.32 0.49 -11.33
C LEU A 38 -1.10 -0.42 -11.38
N ILE A 39 -1.32 -1.70 -11.19
CA ILE A 39 -0.32 -2.73 -11.48
C ILE A 39 -0.61 -3.28 -12.87
N THR A 40 0.38 -3.26 -13.76
CA THR A 40 0.18 -3.65 -15.15
C THR A 40 1.09 -4.82 -15.54
N ASN A 41 0.63 -5.58 -16.52
CA ASN A 41 1.46 -6.57 -17.20
C ASN A 41 2.29 -5.93 -18.32
N ASN A 42 3.07 -6.73 -19.04
CA ASN A 42 3.94 -6.27 -20.12
C ASN A 42 3.21 -5.67 -21.32
N ASP A 43 1.95 -6.05 -21.52
CA ASP A 43 1.12 -5.56 -22.63
C ASP A 43 0.31 -4.30 -22.24
N GLY A 44 0.51 -3.79 -21.00
CA GLY A 44 -0.23 -2.66 -20.45
C GLY A 44 -1.62 -3.02 -19.93
N GLY A 45 -1.97 -4.31 -19.86
CA GLY A 45 -3.20 -4.77 -19.22
C GLY A 45 -3.14 -4.58 -17.71
N ILE A 46 -4.27 -4.17 -17.12
CA ILE A 46 -4.38 -3.95 -15.67
C ILE A 46 -4.53 -5.30 -14.98
N LEU A 47 -3.62 -5.61 -14.07
CA LEU A 47 -3.67 -6.77 -13.18
C LEU A 47 -4.43 -6.46 -11.90
N ASN A 48 -4.19 -5.28 -11.32
CA ASN A 48 -4.84 -4.82 -10.09
C ASN A 48 -4.74 -3.31 -9.97
N ASP A 49 -5.51 -2.72 -9.06
CA ASP A 49 -5.62 -1.29 -8.84
C ASP A 49 -5.53 -0.88 -7.36
N PRO A 50 -4.44 -1.23 -6.67
CA PRO A 50 -4.30 -1.02 -5.24
C PRO A 50 -4.17 0.44 -4.83
N VAL A 51 -4.38 0.68 -3.53
CA VAL A 51 -3.87 1.87 -2.86
C VAL A 51 -2.46 1.54 -2.36
N LEU A 52 -1.48 2.29 -2.84
CA LEU A 52 -0.09 2.24 -2.39
C LEU A 52 0.08 3.16 -1.18
N LEU A 53 0.66 2.64 -0.11
CA LEU A 53 1.06 3.37 1.09
C LEU A 53 2.58 3.38 1.19
N ARG A 54 3.19 4.55 1.43
CA ARG A 54 4.61 4.65 1.77
C ARG A 54 4.76 4.80 3.28
N LEU A 55 5.12 3.73 3.96
CA LEU A 55 5.23 3.69 5.42
C LEU A 55 6.57 4.23 5.92
N ALA A 56 7.64 4.00 5.16
CA ALA A 56 8.98 4.51 5.43
C ALA A 56 9.74 4.69 4.11
N GLU A 57 11.00 5.09 4.17
CA GLU A 57 11.82 5.31 2.98
C GLU A 57 11.85 4.07 2.07
N ASN A 58 12.05 2.91 2.65
CA ASN A 58 12.16 1.61 1.97
C ASN A 58 11.09 0.62 2.42
N HIS A 59 9.88 1.10 2.72
CA HIS A 59 8.79 0.29 3.21
C HIS A 59 7.47 0.75 2.59
N PHE A 60 6.85 -0.13 1.80
CA PHE A 60 5.62 0.13 1.07
C PHE A 60 4.60 -0.98 1.31
N TRP A 61 3.33 -0.60 1.33
CA TRP A 61 2.21 -1.53 1.28
C TRP A 61 1.35 -1.25 0.05
N LEU A 62 0.92 -2.33 -0.60
CA LEU A 62 -0.16 -2.31 -1.60
C LEU A 62 -1.39 -2.91 -0.94
N SER A 63 -2.44 -2.11 -0.78
CA SER A 63 -3.73 -2.56 -0.22
C SER A 63 -4.62 -3.03 -1.36
N LEU A 64 -4.98 -4.31 -1.35
CA LEU A 64 -5.60 -5.03 -2.46
C LEU A 64 -6.91 -5.68 -2.03
N ALA A 65 -7.84 -5.82 -2.97
CA ALA A 65 -9.05 -6.61 -2.78
C ALA A 65 -8.82 -8.13 -2.93
N ASP A 66 -7.74 -8.54 -3.61
CA ASP A 66 -7.33 -9.93 -3.83
C ASP A 66 -5.81 -10.10 -3.72
N SER A 67 -5.32 -11.33 -3.78
CA SER A 67 -3.91 -11.68 -3.45
C SER A 67 -2.99 -11.94 -4.64
N ASP A 68 -3.45 -11.78 -5.87
CA ASP A 68 -2.66 -12.16 -7.05
C ASP A 68 -1.40 -11.31 -7.22
N VAL A 69 -1.42 -10.06 -6.77
CA VAL A 69 -0.26 -9.17 -6.83
C VAL A 69 0.91 -9.65 -5.97
N LEU A 70 0.68 -10.40 -4.89
CA LEU A 70 1.78 -10.97 -4.11
C LEU A 70 2.65 -11.88 -4.98
N LEU A 71 2.02 -12.83 -5.66
CA LEU A 71 2.72 -13.79 -6.53
C LEU A 71 3.34 -13.09 -7.75
N TRP A 72 2.62 -12.13 -8.34
CA TRP A 72 3.14 -11.32 -9.43
C TRP A 72 4.40 -10.55 -9.02
N ALA A 73 4.35 -9.82 -7.90
CA ALA A 73 5.48 -9.04 -7.40
C ALA A 73 6.68 -9.94 -7.06
N GLN A 74 6.44 -11.08 -6.40
CA GLN A 74 7.49 -12.07 -6.13
C GLN A 74 8.11 -12.60 -7.43
N GLY A 75 7.30 -12.91 -8.43
CA GLY A 75 7.78 -13.37 -9.74
C GLY A 75 8.62 -12.33 -10.48
N VAL A 76 8.19 -11.06 -10.46
CA VAL A 76 8.95 -9.94 -11.03
C VAL A 76 10.27 -9.74 -10.30
N ALA A 77 10.27 -9.87 -8.96
CA ALA A 77 11.47 -9.68 -8.14
C ALA A 77 12.58 -10.68 -8.46
N VAL A 78 12.25 -11.94 -8.78
CA VAL A 78 13.23 -13.01 -9.07
C VAL A 78 14.27 -12.60 -10.12
N ASN A 79 13.83 -11.89 -11.15
CA ASN A 79 14.70 -11.48 -12.26
C ASN A 79 15.03 -9.99 -12.30
N SER A 80 14.60 -9.23 -11.30
CA SER A 80 14.80 -7.77 -11.26
C SER A 80 16.25 -7.35 -10.92
N GLY A 81 17.02 -8.22 -10.26
CA GLY A 81 18.33 -7.89 -9.69
C GLY A 81 18.25 -6.93 -8.51
N LEU A 82 17.06 -6.62 -7.99
CA LEU A 82 16.84 -5.70 -6.88
C LEU A 82 16.79 -6.45 -5.54
N ASN A 83 17.36 -5.85 -4.51
CA ASN A 83 17.36 -6.40 -3.16
C ASN A 83 16.09 -5.95 -2.42
N VAL A 84 15.06 -6.78 -2.51
CA VAL A 84 13.74 -6.55 -1.90
C VAL A 84 13.22 -7.81 -1.24
N ASN A 85 12.43 -7.62 -0.18
CA ASN A 85 11.63 -8.65 0.45
C ASN A 85 10.14 -8.34 0.22
N ILE A 86 9.37 -9.34 -0.26
CA ILE A 86 7.97 -9.18 -0.62
C ILE A 86 7.17 -10.24 0.13
N THR A 87 6.31 -9.79 1.02
CA THR A 87 5.53 -10.65 1.92
C THR A 87 4.09 -10.17 2.05
N GLU A 88 3.25 -11.02 2.61
CA GLU A 88 1.94 -10.62 3.14
C GLU A 88 2.12 -10.41 4.65
N PRO A 89 1.94 -9.18 5.18
CA PRO A 89 2.03 -8.94 6.61
C PRO A 89 0.81 -9.52 7.32
N ASP A 90 1.01 -9.99 8.56
CA ASP A 90 -0.07 -10.52 9.40
C ASP A 90 -0.92 -9.37 9.97
N VAL A 91 -1.74 -8.78 9.12
CA VAL A 91 -2.66 -7.70 9.47
C VAL A 91 -4.04 -7.97 8.89
N SER A 92 -5.08 -7.46 9.56
CA SER A 92 -6.47 -7.53 9.10
C SER A 92 -7.04 -6.13 8.96
N PRO A 93 -7.07 -5.56 7.76
CA PRO A 93 -7.65 -4.26 7.51
C PRO A 93 -9.13 -4.23 7.87
N LEU A 94 -9.56 -3.16 8.53
CA LEU A 94 -10.95 -2.88 8.82
C LEU A 94 -11.35 -1.58 8.13
N GLN A 95 -12.45 -1.62 7.39
CA GLN A 95 -13.04 -0.45 6.78
C GLN A 95 -14.19 0.05 7.64
N LEU A 96 -14.09 1.31 8.09
CA LEU A 96 -15.16 2.00 8.80
C LEU A 96 -15.73 3.10 7.91
N GLN A 97 -17.00 2.99 7.56
CA GLN A 97 -17.67 3.88 6.62
C GLN A 97 -19.04 4.29 7.14
N GLY A 98 -19.44 5.53 6.84
CA GLY A 98 -20.77 6.05 7.18
C GLY A 98 -20.72 7.41 7.87
N PRO A 99 -21.88 8.08 8.05
CA PRO A 99 -21.95 9.46 8.54
C PRO A 99 -21.41 9.65 9.96
N THR A 100 -21.44 8.59 10.80
CA THR A 100 -20.93 8.62 12.19
C THR A 100 -19.55 7.98 12.35
N SER A 101 -18.89 7.59 11.26
CA SER A 101 -17.57 6.93 11.30
C SER A 101 -16.51 7.78 12.03
N ALA A 102 -16.50 9.09 11.80
CA ALA A 102 -15.57 10.01 12.46
C ALA A 102 -15.75 10.03 13.99
N GLU A 103 -16.98 9.95 14.48
CA GLU A 103 -17.25 9.93 15.93
C GLU A 103 -16.71 8.65 16.58
N ILE A 104 -16.85 7.53 15.91
CA ILE A 104 -16.31 6.24 16.37
C ILE A 104 -14.78 6.28 16.38
N MET A 105 -14.15 6.78 15.31
CA MET A 105 -12.71 6.90 15.23
C MET A 105 -12.15 7.82 16.34
N ILE A 106 -12.81 8.93 16.63
CA ILE A 106 -12.42 9.84 17.71
C ILE A 106 -12.51 9.16 19.09
N LYS A 107 -13.54 8.35 19.31
CA LYS A 107 -13.68 7.60 20.57
C LYS A 107 -12.58 6.56 20.76
N LEU A 108 -12.13 5.94 19.67
CA LEU A 108 -11.11 4.89 19.70
C LEU A 108 -9.68 5.43 19.74
N PHE A 109 -9.39 6.49 18.99
CA PHE A 109 -8.04 6.97 18.73
C PHE A 109 -7.78 8.42 19.19
N GLY A 110 -8.78 9.09 19.74
CA GLY A 110 -8.65 10.48 20.19
C GLY A 110 -8.96 11.50 19.10
N LYS A 111 -8.93 12.78 19.51
CA LYS A 111 -9.38 13.88 18.65
C LYS A 111 -8.46 14.18 17.48
N ASP A 112 -7.19 13.85 17.61
CA ASP A 112 -6.15 14.13 16.61
C ASP A 112 -6.39 13.38 15.29
N ILE A 113 -7.20 12.30 15.32
CA ILE A 113 -7.60 11.59 14.11
C ILE A 113 -8.35 12.49 13.10
N LYS A 114 -8.96 13.59 13.55
CA LYS A 114 -9.65 14.55 12.67
C LYS A 114 -8.71 15.32 11.75
N ASP A 115 -7.45 15.43 12.12
CA ASP A 115 -6.44 16.17 11.37
C ASP A 115 -5.84 15.33 10.25
N LEU A 116 -6.19 14.03 10.20
CA LEU A 116 -5.79 13.15 9.13
C LEU A 116 -6.45 13.55 7.82
N LYS A 117 -5.63 14.02 6.88
CA LYS A 117 -6.10 14.44 5.56
C LYS A 117 -6.31 13.24 4.64
N TYR A 118 -7.12 13.45 3.63
CA TYR A 118 -7.39 12.47 2.59
C TYR A 118 -6.08 11.97 1.94
N TYR A 119 -5.98 10.66 1.73
CA TYR A 119 -4.79 9.97 1.22
C TYR A 119 -3.52 10.14 2.08
N LEU A 120 -3.69 10.36 3.39
CA LEU A 120 -2.61 10.22 4.36
C LEU A 120 -2.86 9.05 5.29
N SER A 121 -1.79 8.49 5.84
CA SER A 121 -1.85 7.49 6.91
C SER A 121 -1.19 8.00 8.18
N LEU A 122 -1.72 7.58 9.32
CA LEU A 122 -1.07 7.73 10.62
C LEU A 122 -0.32 6.45 10.91
N ILE A 123 1.01 6.51 10.81
CA ILE A 123 1.88 5.33 10.99
C ILE A 123 2.12 5.06 12.48
N HIS A 124 1.90 6.07 13.33
CA HIS A 124 2.10 5.98 14.77
C HIS A 124 0.85 6.48 15.50
N ILE A 125 0.11 5.57 16.02
CA ILE A 125 -0.93 5.84 17.02
C ILE A 125 -0.49 5.23 18.33
#